data_60a5a9d920dc296679b7082f32782577
#
_entry.id   60a5a9d920dc296679b7082f32782577
#
_cell.length_a   1.000
_cell.length_b   1.000
_cell.length_c   1.000
_cell.angle_alpha   90.00
_cell.angle_beta   90.00
_cell.angle_gamma   90.00
#
_symmetry.space_group_name_H-M   'P 1'
#
loop_
_entity.id
_entity.type
_entity.pdbx_description
1 polymer ?
#
loop_
_entity_poly.entity_id
_entity_poly.type
_entity_poly.pdbx_seq_one_letter_code
_entity_poly.pdbx_strand_id
1 'polypeptide(L)'
;MSKVDWKNTTAVITGGASGIGEIVAKTFAANGAAVVIGDVDAAAIDRVVGEISRAGGKAAGLKTDVTNEEQVSALMDKAVEFGGSINYVIPSAGIIKDGLMINTDKETGKVKSVMSLDQFRAVLDVNIVGSFLTLREAARRMVDNNWQGVLYTISSINRVGQVGQLNYSSTKAAVALWPKILAGEFHMKKLSGIRVVGIAPGYVNTPILQGMNQDALAAILKDVHIARLIEPQEIADAIIAVAENGAIDATTLDITGGVTYGSRAVAK
;
A
#
# COMPACT_ATOMS: atom_id res chain seq x y z
N MET A 1 20.12 16.59 10.24
CA MET A 1 19.20 15.45 10.44
C MET A 1 20.03 14.24 10.75
N SER A 2 19.75 13.52 11.85
CA SER A 2 20.41 12.23 12.10
C SER A 2 19.94 11.24 11.02
N LYS A 3 20.89 10.58 10.37
CA LYS A 3 20.61 9.53 9.39
C LYS A 3 19.86 8.40 10.11
N VAL A 4 18.86 7.80 9.46
CA VAL A 4 18.12 6.66 10.04
C VAL A 4 19.11 5.54 10.35
N ASP A 5 19.06 5.01 11.56
CA ASP A 5 19.82 3.80 11.93
C ASP A 5 19.01 2.55 11.53
N TRP A 6 19.09 2.23 10.24
CA TRP A 6 18.33 1.12 9.66
C TRP A 6 18.55 -0.22 10.36
N LYS A 7 19.76 -0.49 10.89
CA LYS A 7 20.12 -1.79 11.49
C LYS A 7 19.33 -2.13 12.75
N ASN A 8 18.82 -1.10 13.42
CA ASN A 8 18.02 -1.23 14.63
C ASN A 8 16.52 -0.95 14.38
N THR A 9 16.07 -1.15 13.15
CA THR A 9 14.67 -0.96 12.78
C THR A 9 14.06 -2.19 12.13
N THR A 10 12.75 -2.31 12.28
CA THR A 10 11.96 -3.37 11.65
C THR A 10 10.85 -2.77 10.80
N ALA A 11 10.74 -3.24 9.57
CA ALA A 11 9.65 -2.94 8.64
C ALA A 11 8.68 -4.14 8.54
N VAL A 12 7.39 -3.88 8.67
CA VAL A 12 6.32 -4.86 8.45
C VAL A 12 5.56 -4.50 7.20
N ILE A 13 5.50 -5.42 6.24
CA ILE A 13 4.86 -5.20 4.95
C ILE A 13 3.80 -6.27 4.71
N THR A 14 2.52 -5.89 4.69
CA THR A 14 1.45 -6.80 4.21
C THR A 14 1.34 -6.72 2.70
N GLY A 15 0.98 -7.84 2.03
CA GLY A 15 1.08 -7.93 0.57
C GLY A 15 2.53 -7.81 0.08
N GLY A 16 3.48 -8.24 0.92
CA GLY A 16 4.92 -8.07 0.67
C GLY A 16 5.56 -9.15 -0.20
N ALA A 17 4.78 -10.12 -0.69
CA ALA A 17 5.28 -11.21 -1.52
C ALA A 17 5.17 -10.97 -3.03
N SER A 18 4.63 -9.81 -3.44
CA SER A 18 4.49 -9.45 -4.87
C SER A 18 4.44 -7.93 -5.09
N GLY A 19 4.63 -7.52 -6.35
CA GLY A 19 4.41 -6.15 -6.83
C GLY A 19 5.16 -5.08 -6.04
N ILE A 20 4.47 -4.01 -5.65
CA ILE A 20 5.05 -2.89 -4.90
C ILE A 20 5.56 -3.36 -3.54
N GLY A 21 4.77 -4.19 -2.81
CA GLY A 21 5.14 -4.67 -1.47
C GLY A 21 6.43 -5.46 -1.45
N GLU A 22 6.66 -6.31 -2.45
CA GLU A 22 7.89 -7.07 -2.60
C GLU A 22 9.12 -6.16 -2.79
N ILE A 23 9.02 -5.17 -3.67
CA ILE A 23 10.13 -4.24 -3.91
C ILE A 23 10.39 -3.36 -2.68
N VAL A 24 9.36 -2.91 -1.99
CA VAL A 24 9.48 -2.19 -0.72
C VAL A 24 10.21 -3.05 0.32
N ALA A 25 9.83 -4.33 0.47
CA ALA A 25 10.48 -5.26 1.39
C ALA A 25 11.98 -5.42 1.09
N LYS A 26 12.33 -5.64 -0.18
CA LYS A 26 13.72 -5.75 -0.64
C LYS A 26 14.50 -4.45 -0.39
N THR A 27 13.87 -3.30 -0.61
CA THR A 27 14.51 -1.99 -0.43
C THR A 27 14.79 -1.70 1.05
N PHE A 28 13.85 -1.97 1.96
CA PHE A 28 14.10 -1.84 3.40
C PHE A 28 15.24 -2.76 3.86
N ALA A 29 15.24 -4.02 3.42
CA ALA A 29 16.29 -4.97 3.74
C ALA A 29 17.66 -4.56 3.21
N ALA A 30 17.73 -4.02 1.99
CA ALA A 30 18.97 -3.50 1.39
C ALA A 30 19.52 -2.29 2.15
N ASN A 31 18.67 -1.47 2.79
CA ASN A 31 19.09 -0.39 3.69
C ASN A 31 19.55 -0.91 5.06
N GLY A 32 19.33 -2.18 5.39
CA GLY A 32 19.78 -2.83 6.63
C GLY A 32 18.70 -3.06 7.68
N ALA A 33 17.44 -2.70 7.42
CA ALA A 33 16.33 -2.99 8.32
C ALA A 33 16.03 -4.50 8.37
N ALA A 34 15.54 -4.98 9.49
CA ALA A 34 14.85 -6.26 9.53
C ALA A 34 13.48 -6.12 8.85
N VAL A 35 13.08 -7.11 8.06
CA VAL A 35 11.82 -7.08 7.31
C VAL A 35 10.95 -8.28 7.66
N VAL A 36 9.69 -8.03 7.95
CA VAL A 36 8.70 -9.10 8.14
C VAL A 36 7.56 -8.95 7.14
N ILE A 37 7.34 -10.00 6.36
CA ILE A 37 6.38 -10.04 5.25
C ILE A 37 5.14 -10.82 5.67
N GLY A 38 3.97 -10.21 5.54
CA GLY A 38 2.67 -10.89 5.60
C GLY A 38 2.04 -10.99 4.21
N ASP A 39 1.65 -12.17 3.80
CA ASP A 39 0.92 -12.39 2.54
C ASP A 39 0.06 -13.66 2.64
N VAL A 40 -0.93 -13.82 1.77
CA VAL A 40 -1.74 -15.04 1.72
C VAL A 40 -1.03 -16.19 0.98
N ASP A 41 -0.03 -15.87 0.14
CA ASP A 41 0.75 -16.83 -0.64
C ASP A 41 2.05 -17.20 0.08
N ALA A 42 2.04 -18.33 0.77
CA ALA A 42 3.19 -18.82 1.52
C ALA A 42 4.42 -19.11 0.62
N ALA A 43 4.20 -19.63 -0.59
CA ALA A 43 5.30 -19.93 -1.51
C ALA A 43 5.98 -18.65 -2.01
N ALA A 44 5.19 -17.62 -2.29
CA ALA A 44 5.72 -16.31 -2.66
C ALA A 44 6.46 -15.63 -1.49
N ILE A 45 5.99 -15.78 -0.25
CA ILE A 45 6.71 -15.34 0.96
C ILE A 45 8.09 -16.00 1.03
N ASP A 46 8.14 -17.33 0.94
CA ASP A 46 9.39 -18.10 1.04
C ASP A 46 10.39 -17.70 -0.05
N ARG A 47 9.90 -17.46 -1.27
CA ARG A 47 10.70 -16.93 -2.38
C ARG A 47 11.33 -15.58 -2.03
N VAL A 48 10.52 -14.60 -1.62
CA VAL A 48 11.01 -13.23 -1.35
C VAL A 48 11.94 -13.20 -0.15
N VAL A 49 11.61 -13.91 0.94
CA VAL A 49 12.48 -14.04 2.11
C VAL A 49 13.82 -14.67 1.71
N GLY A 50 13.79 -15.73 0.89
CA GLY A 50 15.01 -16.38 0.39
C GLY A 50 15.86 -15.47 -0.51
N GLU A 51 15.23 -14.63 -1.34
CA GLU A 51 15.93 -13.64 -2.17
C GLU A 51 16.61 -12.55 -1.33
N ILE A 52 15.89 -12.00 -0.34
CA ILE A 52 16.44 -11.02 0.60
C ILE A 52 17.62 -11.61 1.39
N SER A 53 17.47 -12.84 1.89
CA SER A 53 18.53 -13.51 2.67
C SER A 53 19.77 -13.78 1.83
N ARG A 54 19.61 -14.22 0.58
CA ARG A 54 20.73 -14.42 -0.36
C ARG A 54 21.47 -13.11 -0.70
N ALA A 55 20.76 -11.99 -0.67
CA ALA A 55 21.35 -10.66 -0.83
C ALA A 55 22.00 -10.11 0.45
N GLY A 56 22.02 -10.89 1.55
CA GLY A 56 22.62 -10.50 2.84
C GLY A 56 21.70 -9.68 3.74
N GLY A 57 20.42 -9.49 3.37
CA GLY A 57 19.42 -8.82 4.18
C GLY A 57 18.80 -9.74 5.24
N LYS A 58 18.05 -9.15 6.17
CA LYS A 58 17.32 -9.87 7.22
C LYS A 58 15.81 -9.86 6.89
N ALA A 59 15.23 -11.01 6.63
CA ALA A 59 13.80 -11.14 6.37
C ALA A 59 13.21 -12.39 7.03
N ALA A 60 11.95 -12.26 7.45
CA ALA A 60 11.08 -13.36 7.85
C ALA A 60 9.69 -13.15 7.23
N GLY A 61 8.89 -14.19 7.21
CA GLY A 61 7.53 -14.10 6.70
C GLY A 61 6.55 -14.91 7.51
N LEU A 62 5.27 -14.56 7.39
CA LEU A 62 4.16 -15.30 7.98
C LEU A 62 2.97 -15.24 7.02
N LYS A 63 2.38 -16.41 6.73
CA LYS A 63 1.13 -16.44 5.98
C LYS A 63 0.06 -15.67 6.74
N THR A 64 -0.50 -14.65 6.11
CA THR A 64 -1.39 -13.69 6.77
C THR A 64 -2.50 -13.26 5.83
N ASP A 65 -3.74 -13.54 6.20
CA ASP A 65 -4.91 -12.89 5.65
C ASP A 65 -5.16 -11.62 6.46
N VAL A 66 -5.03 -10.46 5.82
CA VAL A 66 -5.19 -9.15 6.48
C VAL A 66 -6.60 -8.88 6.97
N THR A 67 -7.60 -9.63 6.51
CA THR A 67 -8.99 -9.55 6.99
C THR A 67 -9.21 -10.31 8.30
N ASN A 68 -8.23 -11.12 8.72
CA ASN A 68 -8.26 -11.88 9.97
C ASN A 68 -7.42 -11.18 11.04
N GLU A 69 -8.09 -10.68 12.08
CA GLU A 69 -7.47 -9.91 13.15
C GLU A 69 -6.39 -10.69 13.91
N GLU A 70 -6.62 -11.98 14.17
CA GLU A 70 -5.67 -12.83 14.90
C GLU A 70 -4.39 -13.06 14.08
N GLN A 71 -4.52 -13.28 12.76
CA GLN A 71 -3.36 -13.45 11.87
C GLN A 71 -2.56 -12.14 11.76
N VAL A 72 -3.22 -10.99 11.69
CA VAL A 72 -2.54 -9.68 11.69
C VAL A 72 -1.82 -9.46 13.03
N SER A 73 -2.45 -9.78 14.15
CA SER A 73 -1.80 -9.71 15.46
C SER A 73 -0.55 -10.60 15.52
N ALA A 74 -0.66 -11.86 15.07
CA ALA A 74 0.46 -12.80 15.02
C ALA A 74 1.61 -12.31 14.11
N LEU A 75 1.30 -11.63 12.99
CA LEU A 75 2.31 -11.01 12.14
C LEU A 75 3.10 -9.94 12.89
N MET A 76 2.43 -9.11 13.71
CA MET A 76 3.10 -8.09 14.51
C MET A 76 3.95 -8.71 15.63
N ASP A 77 3.48 -9.80 16.26
CA ASP A 77 4.25 -10.53 17.24
C ASP A 77 5.51 -11.16 16.61
N LYS A 78 5.37 -11.71 15.40
CA LYS A 78 6.52 -12.20 14.62
C LYS A 78 7.53 -11.08 14.31
N ALA A 79 7.06 -9.87 14.04
CA ALA A 79 7.95 -8.73 13.80
C ALA A 79 8.73 -8.34 15.04
N VAL A 80 8.10 -8.35 16.20
CA VAL A 80 8.76 -8.08 17.50
C VAL A 80 9.78 -9.18 17.83
N GLU A 81 9.39 -10.45 17.66
CA GLU A 81 10.28 -11.59 17.90
C GLU A 81 11.53 -11.55 17.02
N PHE A 82 11.35 -11.27 15.72
CA PHE A 82 12.42 -11.34 14.72
C PHE A 82 13.33 -10.11 14.70
N GLY A 83 12.73 -8.91 14.81
CA GLY A 83 13.41 -7.63 14.62
C GLY A 83 13.60 -6.81 15.88
N GLY A 84 12.93 -7.17 16.99
CA GLY A 84 13.03 -6.48 18.29
C GLY A 84 12.17 -5.23 18.42
N SER A 85 11.59 -4.73 17.33
CA SER A 85 10.76 -3.51 17.31
C SER A 85 9.80 -3.51 16.12
N ILE A 86 8.93 -2.50 16.04
CA ILE A 86 8.15 -2.15 14.85
C ILE A 86 8.36 -0.65 14.61
N ASN A 87 8.92 -0.30 13.44
CA ASN A 87 9.23 1.09 13.09
C ASN A 87 8.56 1.56 11.80
N TYR A 88 8.45 0.68 10.82
CA TYR A 88 7.83 1.01 9.53
C TYR A 88 6.76 -0.01 9.19
N VAL A 89 5.57 0.47 8.88
CA VAL A 89 4.42 -0.40 8.62
C VAL A 89 3.76 -0.01 7.31
N ILE A 90 3.79 -0.92 6.35
CA ILE A 90 3.32 -0.68 4.99
C ILE A 90 2.19 -1.68 4.66
N PRO A 91 0.92 -1.29 4.81
CA PRO A 91 -0.23 -2.10 4.44
C PRO A 91 -0.41 -2.10 2.92
N SER A 92 0.46 -2.85 2.21
CA SER A 92 0.44 -2.94 0.75
C SER A 92 -0.49 -4.03 0.21
N ALA A 93 -1.04 -4.89 1.08
CA ALA A 93 -2.07 -5.84 0.68
C ALA A 93 -3.30 -5.10 0.13
N GLY A 94 -3.74 -5.51 -1.06
CA GLY A 94 -4.89 -4.90 -1.70
C GLY A 94 -5.34 -5.67 -2.92
N ILE A 95 -6.63 -5.59 -3.22
CA ILE A 95 -7.23 -6.23 -4.38
C ILE A 95 -8.04 -5.23 -5.19
N ILE A 96 -8.21 -5.57 -6.46
CA ILE A 96 -9.05 -4.88 -7.42
C ILE A 96 -10.10 -5.89 -7.92
N LYS A 97 -11.38 -5.51 -7.87
CA LYS A 97 -12.47 -6.26 -8.48
C LYS A 97 -13.38 -5.26 -9.21
N ASP A 98 -12.92 -4.84 -10.38
CA ASP A 98 -13.60 -3.82 -11.19
C ASP A 98 -14.94 -4.31 -11.72
N GLY A 99 -15.84 -3.37 -11.96
CA GLY A 99 -17.14 -3.59 -12.57
C GLY A 99 -18.02 -2.36 -12.46
N LEU A 100 -18.95 -2.23 -13.38
CA LEU A 100 -19.99 -1.19 -13.28
C LEU A 100 -20.99 -1.59 -12.21
N MET A 101 -21.50 -0.62 -11.44
CA MET A 101 -22.58 -0.83 -10.47
C MET A 101 -23.82 -1.43 -11.16
N ILE A 102 -24.12 -0.94 -12.36
CA ILE A 102 -25.23 -1.43 -13.19
C ILE A 102 -24.71 -1.59 -14.62
N ASN A 103 -24.87 -2.78 -15.19
CA ASN A 103 -24.66 -3.05 -16.61
C ASN A 103 -26.03 -3.15 -17.30
N THR A 104 -26.13 -2.55 -18.48
CA THR A 104 -27.34 -2.62 -19.29
C THR A 104 -27.06 -3.41 -20.57
N ASP A 105 -28.09 -4.04 -21.07
CA ASP A 105 -28.12 -4.61 -22.39
C ASP A 105 -28.12 -3.48 -23.44
N LYS A 106 -27.32 -3.59 -24.49
CA LYS A 106 -27.12 -2.52 -25.47
C LYS A 106 -28.34 -2.30 -26.37
N GLU A 107 -29.14 -3.34 -26.61
CA GLU A 107 -30.29 -3.29 -27.53
C GLU A 107 -31.54 -2.84 -26.78
N THR A 108 -31.76 -3.39 -25.60
CA THR A 108 -33.00 -3.13 -24.84
C THR A 108 -32.88 -2.02 -23.80
N GLY A 109 -31.66 -1.61 -23.44
CA GLY A 109 -31.39 -0.65 -22.36
C GLY A 109 -31.73 -1.17 -20.96
N LYS A 110 -32.24 -2.39 -20.83
CA LYS A 110 -32.60 -2.98 -19.54
C LYS A 110 -31.38 -3.45 -18.76
N VAL A 111 -31.50 -3.55 -17.44
CA VAL A 111 -30.44 -4.06 -16.58
C VAL A 111 -30.12 -5.50 -16.96
N LYS A 112 -28.85 -5.76 -17.27
CA LYS A 112 -28.30 -7.06 -17.59
C LYS A 112 -27.62 -7.70 -16.37
N SER A 113 -26.87 -6.91 -15.61
CA SER A 113 -26.21 -7.36 -14.37
C SER A 113 -25.93 -6.18 -13.46
N VAL A 114 -25.68 -6.48 -12.19
CA VAL A 114 -25.30 -5.49 -11.16
C VAL A 114 -24.04 -5.98 -10.43
N MET A 115 -23.27 -5.05 -9.88
CA MET A 115 -22.16 -5.40 -8.98
C MET A 115 -22.75 -6.10 -7.74
N SER A 116 -22.27 -7.30 -7.42
CA SER A 116 -22.75 -8.03 -6.23
C SER A 116 -22.23 -7.39 -4.94
N LEU A 117 -22.97 -7.56 -3.86
CA LEU A 117 -22.53 -7.11 -2.53
C LEU A 117 -21.21 -7.79 -2.12
N ASP A 118 -21.02 -9.08 -2.46
CA ASP A 118 -19.79 -9.81 -2.15
C ASP A 118 -18.59 -9.27 -2.93
N GLN A 119 -18.77 -8.89 -4.21
CA GLN A 119 -17.74 -8.22 -4.99
C GLN A 119 -17.34 -6.88 -4.36
N PHE A 120 -18.31 -6.09 -3.92
CA PHE A 120 -18.09 -4.82 -3.26
C PHE A 120 -17.37 -5.01 -1.92
N ARG A 121 -17.92 -5.86 -1.03
CA ARG A 121 -17.36 -6.15 0.30
C ARG A 121 -15.93 -6.69 0.24
N ALA A 122 -15.65 -7.64 -0.64
CA ALA A 122 -14.32 -8.22 -0.73
C ALA A 122 -13.20 -7.17 -0.91
N VAL A 123 -13.47 -6.08 -1.67
CA VAL A 123 -12.51 -4.99 -1.84
C VAL A 123 -12.42 -4.12 -0.60
N LEU A 124 -13.54 -3.84 0.08
CA LEU A 124 -13.55 -3.09 1.33
C LEU A 124 -12.81 -3.85 2.44
N ASP A 125 -13.09 -5.14 2.58
CA ASP A 125 -12.52 -5.98 3.64
C ASP A 125 -10.99 -6.03 3.54
N VAL A 126 -10.44 -6.25 2.34
CA VAL A 126 -8.98 -6.28 2.17
C VAL A 126 -8.37 -4.87 2.27
N ASN A 127 -8.91 -3.92 1.49
CA ASN A 127 -8.22 -2.63 1.31
C ASN A 127 -8.45 -1.65 2.47
N ILE A 128 -9.59 -1.72 3.16
CA ILE A 128 -9.91 -0.85 4.31
C ILE A 128 -9.70 -1.62 5.62
N VAL A 129 -10.45 -2.71 5.85
CA VAL A 129 -10.38 -3.41 7.12
C VAL A 129 -8.99 -4.00 7.33
N GLY A 130 -8.40 -4.62 6.32
CA GLY A 130 -7.04 -5.14 6.38
C GLY A 130 -5.98 -4.09 6.66
N SER A 131 -6.07 -2.91 6.02
CA SER A 131 -5.18 -1.78 6.31
C SER A 131 -5.39 -1.26 7.74
N PHE A 132 -6.64 -1.12 8.18
CA PHE A 132 -6.97 -0.71 9.53
C PHE A 132 -6.39 -1.66 10.58
N LEU A 133 -6.62 -2.95 10.46
CA LEU A 133 -6.09 -3.96 11.38
C LEU A 133 -4.55 -3.92 11.44
N THR A 134 -3.91 -3.84 10.28
CA THR A 134 -2.44 -3.75 10.18
C THR A 134 -1.90 -2.53 10.92
N LEU A 135 -2.47 -1.35 10.68
CA LEU A 135 -2.01 -0.11 11.32
C LEU A 135 -2.34 -0.08 12.81
N ARG A 136 -3.53 -0.54 13.22
CA ARG A 136 -3.95 -0.56 14.62
C ARG A 136 -3.06 -1.47 15.45
N GLU A 137 -2.84 -2.71 14.99
CA GLU A 137 -2.02 -3.67 15.74
C GLU A 137 -0.56 -3.25 15.83
N ALA A 138 -0.04 -2.59 14.80
CA ALA A 138 1.29 -2.00 14.83
C ALA A 138 1.36 -0.80 15.79
N ALA A 139 0.44 0.17 15.64
CA ALA A 139 0.39 1.37 16.49
C ALA A 139 0.29 1.01 17.97
N ARG A 140 -0.54 0.03 18.34
CA ARG A 140 -0.66 -0.46 19.70
C ARG A 140 0.69 -0.88 20.27
N ARG A 141 1.44 -1.73 19.55
CA ARG A 141 2.76 -2.19 20.00
C ARG A 141 3.81 -1.07 20.01
N MET A 142 3.76 -0.17 19.03
CA MET A 142 4.66 0.99 18.99
C MET A 142 4.45 1.90 20.19
N VAL A 143 3.20 2.18 20.55
CA VAL A 143 2.86 3.01 21.72
C VAL A 143 3.26 2.33 23.02
N ASP A 144 2.88 1.06 23.20
CA ASP A 144 3.17 0.29 24.43
C ASP A 144 4.68 0.17 24.72
N ASN A 145 5.51 0.16 23.66
CA ASN A 145 6.97 0.02 23.79
C ASN A 145 7.73 1.33 23.53
N ASN A 146 7.03 2.44 23.33
CA ASN A 146 7.64 3.75 23.02
C ASN A 146 8.56 3.71 21.77
N TRP A 147 8.20 2.90 20.77
CA TRP A 147 8.93 2.84 19.49
C TRP A 147 8.54 3.99 18.59
N GLN A 148 9.51 4.47 17.83
CA GLN A 148 9.32 5.54 16.85
C GLN A 148 9.31 5.00 15.44
N GLY A 149 8.63 5.71 14.53
CA GLY A 149 8.63 5.32 13.14
C GLY A 149 7.51 5.93 12.31
N VAL A 150 7.14 5.23 11.23
CA VAL A 150 6.14 5.69 10.27
C VAL A 150 5.12 4.60 9.99
N LEU A 151 3.86 4.94 10.14
CA LEU A 151 2.73 4.18 9.62
C LEU A 151 2.39 4.73 8.24
N TYR A 152 2.43 3.87 7.23
CA TYR A 152 2.07 4.25 5.86
C TYR A 152 0.62 3.87 5.56
N THR A 153 -0.01 4.59 4.66
CA THR A 153 -1.22 4.13 3.95
C THR A 153 -0.93 4.05 2.46
N ILE A 154 -1.40 3.00 1.80
CA ILE A 154 -1.22 2.85 0.35
C ILE A 154 -2.54 3.18 -0.34
N SER A 155 -2.63 4.40 -0.83
CA SER A 155 -3.74 4.91 -1.62
C SER A 155 -3.54 4.61 -3.12
N SER A 156 -4.05 5.43 -3.98
CA SER A 156 -3.93 5.33 -5.45
C SER A 156 -4.30 6.65 -6.09
N ILE A 157 -3.80 6.88 -7.30
CA ILE A 157 -4.31 7.93 -8.17
C ILE A 157 -5.83 7.82 -8.35
N ASN A 158 -6.39 6.61 -8.36
CA ASN A 158 -7.82 6.36 -8.57
C ASN A 158 -8.70 6.76 -7.37
N ARG A 159 -8.11 7.29 -6.27
CA ARG A 159 -8.86 7.84 -5.13
C ARG A 159 -9.77 9.01 -5.46
N VAL A 160 -9.53 9.67 -6.59
CA VAL A 160 -10.37 10.79 -7.07
C VAL A 160 -11.60 10.31 -7.87
N GLY A 161 -11.72 9.01 -8.09
CA GLY A 161 -12.81 8.36 -8.81
C GLY A 161 -12.38 7.86 -10.18
N GLN A 162 -12.59 6.56 -10.41
CA GLN A 162 -12.37 5.90 -11.69
C GLN A 162 -13.63 5.14 -12.08
N VAL A 163 -14.11 5.33 -13.32
CA VAL A 163 -15.27 4.60 -13.84
C VAL A 163 -15.01 3.08 -13.78
N GLY A 164 -15.99 2.33 -13.27
CA GLY A 164 -15.87 0.89 -13.08
C GLY A 164 -15.16 0.46 -11.79
N GLN A 165 -14.71 1.42 -10.96
CA GLN A 165 -13.98 1.16 -9.73
C GLN A 165 -14.68 1.75 -8.49
N LEU A 166 -16.00 1.68 -8.42
CA LEU A 166 -16.75 2.22 -7.29
C LEU A 166 -16.23 1.70 -5.94
N ASN A 167 -16.00 0.40 -5.83
CA ASN A 167 -15.45 -0.25 -4.65
C ASN A 167 -13.97 0.18 -4.41
N TYR A 168 -13.10 0.02 -5.40
CA TYR A 168 -11.67 0.29 -5.25
C TYR A 168 -11.39 1.78 -4.99
N SER A 169 -11.95 2.68 -5.81
CA SER A 169 -11.77 4.13 -5.64
C SER A 169 -12.26 4.61 -4.27
N SER A 170 -13.40 4.08 -3.78
CA SER A 170 -13.90 4.38 -2.43
C SER A 170 -12.90 3.97 -1.36
N THR A 171 -12.28 2.78 -1.46
CA THR A 171 -11.28 2.35 -0.48
C THR A 171 -10.04 3.23 -0.50
N LYS A 172 -9.56 3.60 -1.69
CA LYS A 172 -8.34 4.40 -1.84
C LYS A 172 -8.54 5.87 -1.44
N ALA A 173 -9.76 6.40 -1.62
CA ALA A 173 -10.15 7.70 -1.07
C ALA A 173 -10.18 7.69 0.47
N ALA A 174 -10.75 6.64 1.07
CA ALA A 174 -10.80 6.51 2.52
C ALA A 174 -9.41 6.48 3.14
N VAL A 175 -8.52 5.58 2.71
CA VAL A 175 -7.18 5.45 3.29
C VAL A 175 -6.28 6.67 3.02
N ALA A 176 -6.57 7.49 1.99
CA ALA A 176 -5.86 8.74 1.73
C ALA A 176 -6.12 9.82 2.79
N LEU A 177 -7.24 9.74 3.51
CA LEU A 177 -7.59 10.68 4.60
C LEU A 177 -6.94 10.30 5.94
N TRP A 178 -6.61 9.03 6.14
CA TRP A 178 -6.14 8.52 7.43
C TRP A 178 -4.88 9.19 7.96
N PRO A 179 -3.88 9.59 7.15
CA PRO A 179 -2.71 10.30 7.66
C PRO A 179 -3.07 11.53 8.50
N LYS A 180 -4.00 12.35 8.03
CA LYS A 180 -4.44 13.55 8.77
C LYS A 180 -5.21 13.20 10.04
N ILE A 181 -6.07 12.18 9.98
CA ILE A 181 -6.89 11.77 11.12
C ILE A 181 -5.99 11.20 12.21
N LEU A 182 -5.18 10.19 11.88
CA LEU A 182 -4.34 9.49 12.85
C LEU A 182 -3.25 10.39 13.43
N ALA A 183 -2.62 11.24 12.61
CA ALA A 183 -1.65 12.22 13.13
C ALA A 183 -2.32 13.21 14.10
N GLY A 184 -3.57 13.62 13.84
CA GLY A 184 -4.35 14.44 14.75
C GLY A 184 -4.65 13.72 16.08
N GLU A 185 -5.06 12.45 16.02
CA GLU A 185 -5.30 11.62 17.22
C GLU A 185 -4.01 11.42 18.04
N PHE A 186 -2.89 11.14 17.37
CA PHE A 186 -1.59 10.97 18.00
C PHE A 186 -1.10 12.28 18.64
N HIS A 187 -1.30 13.41 17.97
CA HIS A 187 -0.99 14.73 18.53
C HIS A 187 -1.80 14.98 19.81
N MET A 188 -3.10 14.71 19.82
CA MET A 188 -3.96 14.84 21.02
C MET A 188 -3.48 13.97 22.19
N LYS A 189 -2.87 12.82 21.89
CA LYS A 189 -2.33 11.87 22.87
C LYS A 189 -0.84 12.08 23.17
N LYS A 190 -0.21 13.11 22.59
CA LYS A 190 1.23 13.42 22.73
C LYS A 190 2.16 12.28 22.26
N LEU A 191 1.74 11.54 21.25
CA LEU A 191 2.48 10.43 20.64
C LEU A 191 3.31 10.92 19.45
N SER A 192 4.25 11.83 19.70
CA SER A 192 5.02 12.52 18.65
C SER A 192 6.08 11.65 17.93
N GLY A 193 6.33 10.44 18.42
CA GLY A 193 7.29 9.50 17.82
C GLY A 193 6.75 8.72 16.64
N ILE A 194 5.44 8.76 16.36
CA ILE A 194 4.79 8.00 15.31
C ILE A 194 4.22 8.96 14.26
N ARG A 195 4.78 8.94 13.07
CA ARG A 195 4.26 9.70 11.91
C ARG A 195 3.31 8.85 11.09
N VAL A 196 2.40 9.48 10.34
CA VAL A 196 1.49 8.80 9.44
C VAL A 196 1.52 9.45 8.06
N VAL A 197 1.90 8.70 7.04
CA VAL A 197 2.06 9.22 5.67
C VAL A 197 1.41 8.30 4.65
N GLY A 198 0.60 8.86 3.78
CA GLY A 198 0.02 8.16 2.65
C GLY A 198 0.90 8.23 1.41
N ILE A 199 0.93 7.16 0.66
CA ILE A 199 1.51 7.11 -0.69
C ILE A 199 0.37 6.80 -1.66
N ALA A 200 0.26 7.60 -2.71
CA ALA A 200 -0.74 7.42 -3.77
C ALA A 200 -0.02 7.18 -5.11
N PRO A 201 0.28 5.91 -5.43
CA PRO A 201 0.88 5.55 -6.71
C PRO A 201 -0.06 5.85 -7.88
N GLY A 202 0.54 6.18 -9.03
CA GLY A 202 -0.12 6.19 -10.33
C GLY A 202 -0.14 4.79 -10.96
N TYR A 203 0.10 4.72 -12.26
CA TYR A 203 0.17 3.46 -12.99
C TYR A 203 1.56 2.84 -12.84
N VAL A 204 1.64 1.82 -11.99
CA VAL A 204 2.91 1.15 -11.63
C VAL A 204 3.09 -0.12 -12.45
N ASN A 205 4.30 -0.36 -12.96
CA ASN A 205 4.70 -1.52 -13.74
C ASN A 205 4.69 -2.80 -12.87
N THR A 206 3.50 -3.35 -12.69
CA THR A 206 3.24 -4.57 -11.91
C THR A 206 2.67 -5.66 -12.79
N PRO A 207 2.71 -6.94 -12.38
CA PRO A 207 2.12 -8.04 -13.14
C PRO A 207 0.66 -7.79 -13.55
N ILE A 208 -0.12 -7.08 -12.73
CA ILE A 208 -1.52 -6.72 -13.03
C ILE A 208 -1.59 -5.82 -14.27
N LEU A 209 -0.76 -4.78 -14.37
CA LEU A 209 -0.77 -3.88 -15.53
C LEU A 209 -0.06 -4.48 -16.74
N GLN A 210 0.94 -5.32 -16.55
CA GLN A 210 1.59 -6.04 -17.66
C GLN A 210 0.65 -7.01 -18.37
N GLY A 211 -0.33 -7.58 -17.65
CA GLY A 211 -1.39 -8.42 -18.22
C GLY A 211 -2.51 -7.66 -18.96
N MET A 212 -2.48 -6.32 -18.96
CA MET A 212 -3.49 -5.50 -19.61
C MET A 212 -3.33 -5.52 -21.15
N ASN A 213 -4.44 -5.31 -21.85
CA ASN A 213 -4.41 -5.09 -23.31
C ASN A 213 -3.51 -3.89 -23.66
N GLN A 214 -2.63 -4.05 -24.66
CA GLN A 214 -1.62 -3.05 -25.03
C GLN A 214 -2.23 -1.73 -25.52
N ASP A 215 -3.36 -1.76 -26.22
CA ASP A 215 -4.05 -0.54 -26.68
C ASP A 215 -4.63 0.23 -25.46
N ALA A 216 -5.17 -0.49 -24.49
CA ALA A 216 -5.66 0.10 -23.25
C ALA A 216 -4.51 0.71 -22.45
N LEU A 217 -3.37 0.04 -22.35
CA LEU A 217 -2.17 0.56 -21.70
C LEU A 217 -1.66 1.82 -22.42
N ALA A 218 -1.55 1.80 -23.73
CA ALA A 218 -1.14 2.95 -24.53
C ALA A 218 -2.10 4.15 -24.36
N ALA A 219 -3.41 3.88 -24.21
CA ALA A 219 -4.40 4.91 -23.95
C ALA A 219 -4.21 5.56 -22.56
N ILE A 220 -3.90 4.76 -21.55
CA ILE A 220 -3.59 5.25 -20.20
C ILE A 220 -2.33 6.13 -20.20
N LEU A 221 -1.27 5.68 -20.88
CA LEU A 221 0.02 6.39 -20.90
C LEU A 221 -0.06 7.76 -21.56
N LYS A 222 -1.03 8.01 -22.45
CA LYS A 222 -1.27 9.35 -23.04
C LYS A 222 -1.62 10.41 -22.00
N ASP A 223 -2.19 10.01 -20.86
CA ASP A 223 -2.59 10.92 -19.79
C ASP A 223 -1.48 11.04 -18.72
N VAL A 224 -0.33 10.37 -18.88
CA VAL A 224 0.83 10.40 -17.98
C VAL A 224 1.93 11.28 -18.56
N HIS A 225 2.32 12.36 -17.86
CA HIS A 225 3.29 13.32 -18.36
C HIS A 225 4.66 12.69 -18.68
N ILE A 226 5.17 11.79 -17.82
CA ILE A 226 6.44 11.08 -18.07
C ILE A 226 6.32 10.01 -19.17
N ALA A 227 5.13 9.78 -19.72
CA ALA A 227 4.84 8.88 -20.86
C ALA A 227 5.32 7.42 -20.68
N ARG A 228 5.41 6.95 -19.43
CA ARG A 228 5.75 5.57 -19.07
C ARG A 228 5.06 5.14 -17.77
N LEU A 229 5.04 3.85 -17.53
CA LEU A 229 4.69 3.33 -16.20
C LEU A 229 5.74 3.76 -15.16
N ILE A 230 5.30 3.86 -13.92
CA ILE A 230 6.16 4.06 -12.75
C ILE A 230 6.76 2.70 -12.41
N GLU A 231 8.05 2.64 -12.17
CA GLU A 231 8.66 1.42 -11.69
C GLU A 231 8.36 1.21 -10.20
N PRO A 232 8.11 -0.03 -9.75
CA PRO A 232 7.88 -0.31 -8.32
C PRO A 232 8.99 0.22 -7.41
N GLN A 233 10.22 0.29 -7.92
CA GLN A 233 11.37 0.86 -7.19
C GLN A 233 11.19 2.36 -6.92
N GLU A 234 10.59 3.12 -7.83
CA GLU A 234 10.34 4.56 -7.63
C GLU A 234 9.33 4.80 -6.48
N ILE A 235 8.40 3.87 -6.27
CA ILE A 235 7.50 3.91 -5.11
C ILE A 235 8.26 3.55 -3.81
N ALA A 236 9.11 2.53 -3.85
CA ALA A 236 9.92 2.15 -2.71
C ALA A 236 10.89 3.27 -2.31
N ASP A 237 11.53 3.93 -3.27
CA ASP A 237 12.43 5.07 -3.03
C ASP A 237 11.70 6.24 -2.36
N ALA A 238 10.46 6.53 -2.77
CA ALA A 238 9.62 7.55 -2.14
C ALA A 238 9.28 7.17 -0.68
N ILE A 239 8.98 5.90 -0.40
CA ILE A 239 8.72 5.40 0.96
C ILE A 239 9.98 5.55 1.83
N ILE A 240 11.16 5.22 1.32
CA ILE A 240 12.44 5.42 2.03
C ILE A 240 12.71 6.91 2.28
N ALA A 241 12.49 7.77 1.28
CA ALA A 241 12.65 9.22 1.44
C ALA A 241 11.74 9.80 2.54
N VAL A 242 10.51 9.29 2.67
CA VAL A 242 9.60 9.63 3.77
C VAL A 242 10.15 9.14 5.12
N ALA A 243 10.69 7.92 5.18
CA ALA A 243 11.31 7.40 6.40
C ALA A 243 12.45 8.29 6.88
N GLU A 244 13.30 8.76 5.97
CA GLU A 244 14.49 9.59 6.23
C GLU A 244 14.17 11.07 6.49
N ASN A 245 13.02 11.57 6.03
CA ASN A 245 12.63 12.97 6.21
C ASN A 245 11.55 13.14 7.28
N GLY A 246 11.98 13.44 8.50
CA GLY A 246 11.09 13.60 9.66
C GLY A 246 10.07 14.75 9.56
N ALA A 247 10.19 15.66 8.59
CA ALA A 247 9.22 16.73 8.37
C ALA A 247 8.01 16.31 7.51
N ILE A 248 8.05 15.12 6.90
CA ILE A 248 6.92 14.60 6.11
C ILE A 248 6.01 13.81 7.06
N ASP A 249 4.84 14.39 7.34
CA ASP A 249 3.82 13.79 8.21
C ASP A 249 2.43 14.28 7.83
N ALA A 250 1.37 13.57 8.26
CA ALA A 250 -0.04 13.95 8.11
C ALA A 250 -0.46 14.28 6.67
N THR A 251 0.16 13.68 5.68
CA THR A 251 -0.08 13.96 4.26
C THR A 251 -0.14 12.68 3.43
N THR A 252 -0.74 12.78 2.25
CA THR A 252 -0.67 11.73 1.22
C THR A 252 0.07 12.30 0.00
N LEU A 253 1.17 11.65 -0.35
CA LEU A 253 2.05 12.03 -1.46
C LEU A 253 1.62 11.32 -2.75
N ASP A 254 1.48 12.09 -3.81
CA ASP A 254 1.20 11.60 -5.15
C ASP A 254 2.50 11.23 -5.88
N ILE A 255 2.65 9.95 -6.22
CA ILE A 255 3.75 9.43 -7.04
C ILE A 255 3.13 8.92 -8.33
N THR A 256 2.80 9.83 -9.23
CA THR A 256 1.89 9.54 -10.36
C THR A 256 2.53 9.69 -11.74
N GLY A 257 3.77 10.18 -11.80
CA GLY A 257 4.40 10.51 -13.09
C GLY A 257 3.72 11.68 -13.80
N GLY A 258 2.93 12.49 -13.06
CA GLY A 258 2.25 13.66 -13.62
C GLY A 258 1.01 13.28 -14.43
N VAL A 259 0.11 12.47 -13.87
CA VAL A 259 -1.18 12.20 -14.54
C VAL A 259 -2.00 13.49 -14.63
N THR A 260 -2.40 13.83 -15.84
CA THR A 260 -3.18 15.04 -16.14
C THR A 260 -4.66 14.72 -16.24
N TYR A 261 -5.39 14.93 -15.15
CA TYR A 261 -6.85 14.86 -15.19
C TYR A 261 -7.42 16.07 -15.97
N GLY A 262 -8.26 15.81 -16.96
CA GLY A 262 -9.00 16.85 -17.66
C GLY A 262 -8.31 17.43 -18.90
N SER A 263 -7.14 16.93 -19.31
CA SER A 263 -6.49 17.39 -20.56
C SER A 263 -7.29 17.10 -21.83
N ARG A 264 -8.28 16.20 -21.78
CA ARG A 264 -9.17 15.89 -22.92
C ARG A 264 -10.15 17.04 -23.28
N ALA A 265 -10.31 18.05 -22.43
CA ALA A 265 -11.25 19.14 -22.66
C ALA A 265 -10.66 20.31 -23.48
N VAL A 266 -9.35 20.34 -23.73
CA VAL A 266 -8.64 21.47 -24.36
C VAL A 266 -8.16 21.16 -25.79
N ALA A 267 -8.23 19.91 -26.24
CA ALA A 267 -7.91 19.55 -27.62
C ALA A 267 -9.15 19.76 -28.52
N LYS A 268 -9.38 21.01 -28.93
CA LYS A 268 -10.17 21.36 -30.11
C LYS A 268 -9.25 21.92 -31.16
#